data_4ce29660b29782201582ceef33a9c95c
#
_entry.id   4ce29660b29782201582ceef33a9c95c
#
_cell.length_a   1.000
_cell.length_b   1.000
_cell.length_c   1.000
_cell.angle_alpha   90.00
_cell.angle_beta   90.00
_cell.angle_gamma   90.00
#
_symmetry.space_group_name_H-M   'P 1'
#
loop_
_entity.id
_entity.type
_entity.pdbx_description
1 polymer ?
#
loop_
_entity_poly.entity_id
_entity_poly.type
_entity_poly.pdbx_seq_one_letter_code
_entity_poly.pdbx_strand_id
1 'polypeptide(L)' 'MSKNFERIKENYEKGFYTDKILRMLVGKKLGITKAEYKEITGEAYTA' A
#
# COMPACT_ATOMS: atom_id res chain seq x y z
N MET A 1 -10.16 -0.49 7.77
CA MET A 1 -8.90 -0.25 7.05
C MET A 1 -7.72 -0.29 8.01
N SER A 2 -6.54 -0.54 7.47
CA SER A 2 -5.34 -0.57 8.29
C SER A 2 -5.06 0.79 8.92
N LYS A 3 -4.50 0.76 10.11
CA LYS A 3 -4.23 1.99 10.86
C LYS A 3 -3.31 2.93 10.11
N ASN A 4 -2.41 2.38 9.30
CA ASN A 4 -1.42 3.17 8.56
C ASN A 4 -1.80 3.38 7.10
N PHE A 5 -3.02 3.01 6.71
CA PHE A 5 -3.43 3.07 5.32
C PHE A 5 -3.30 4.48 4.73
N GLU A 6 -3.85 5.46 5.41
CA GLU A 6 -3.83 6.83 4.88
C GLU A 6 -2.42 7.39 4.76
N ARG A 7 -1.57 7.08 5.72
CA ARG A 7 -0.18 7.52 5.69
C ARG A 7 0.57 6.89 4.52
N ILE A 8 0.36 5.60 4.32
CA ILE A 8 1.03 4.88 3.23
C ILE A 8 0.53 5.37 1.88
N LYS A 9 -0.78 5.57 1.77
CA LYS A 9 -1.36 6.10 0.54
C LYS A 9 -0.79 7.48 0.21
N GLU A 10 -0.73 8.34 1.22
CA GLU A 10 -0.21 9.70 1.03
C GLU A 10 1.25 9.67 0.60
N ASN A 11 2.07 8.82 1.23
CA ASN A 11 3.47 8.70 0.87
C ASN A 11 3.64 8.18 -0.55
N TYR A 12 2.76 7.28 -0.98
CA TYR A 12 2.79 6.80 -2.35
C TYR A 12 2.47 7.93 -3.33
N GLU A 13 1.44 8.71 -3.02
CA GLU A 13 1.03 9.81 -3.89
C GLU A 13 2.09 10.90 -3.97
N LYS A 14 2.85 11.09 -2.91
CA LYS A 14 3.94 12.06 -2.89
C LYS A 14 5.22 11.56 -3.56
N GLY A 15 5.23 10.29 -3.94
CA GLY A 15 6.39 9.70 -4.58
C GLY A 15 7.44 9.14 -3.65
N PHE A 16 7.15 9.08 -2.35
CA PHE A 16 8.10 8.52 -1.37
C PHE A 16 8.13 6.99 -1.43
N TYR A 17 7.02 6.37 -1.83
CA TYR A 17 6.93 4.92 -1.95
C TYR A 17 6.70 4.54 -3.39
N THR A 18 7.30 3.44 -3.82
CA THR A 18 7.09 2.88 -5.15
C THR A 18 6.17 1.66 -5.03
N ASP A 19 5.74 1.13 -6.18
CA ASP A 19 4.95 -0.10 -6.20
C ASP A 19 5.68 -1.23 -5.50
N LYS A 20 6.99 -1.31 -5.67
CA LYS A 20 7.80 -2.34 -5.04
C LYS A 20 7.72 -2.23 -3.52
N ILE A 21 7.80 -1.03 -2.99
CA ILE A 21 7.72 -0.81 -1.55
C ILE A 21 6.32 -1.16 -1.04
N LEU A 22 5.27 -0.77 -1.78
CA LEU A 22 3.91 -1.12 -1.38
C LEU A 22 3.72 -2.62 -1.33
N ARG A 23 4.26 -3.35 -2.30
CA ARG A 23 4.17 -4.81 -2.30
C ARG A 23 4.84 -5.41 -1.08
N MET A 24 5.93 -4.82 -0.63
CA MET A 24 6.60 -5.28 0.58
C MET A 24 5.77 -5.03 1.83
N LEU A 25 4.91 -4.01 1.79
CA LEU A 25 4.06 -3.67 2.92
C LEU A 25 2.79 -4.51 2.99
N VAL A 26 2.39 -5.13 1.87
CA VAL A 26 1.19 -5.96 1.85
C VAL A 26 1.41 -7.19 2.73
N GLY A 27 0.47 -7.41 3.63
CA GLY A 27 0.57 -8.54 4.56
C GLY A 27 1.41 -8.28 5.78
N LYS A 28 2.03 -7.12 5.88
CA LYS A 28 2.81 -6.79 7.07
C LYS A 28 1.89 -6.29 8.18
N LYS A 29 2.33 -6.50 9.41
CA LYS A 29 1.54 -6.13 10.59
C LYS A 29 1.23 -4.63 10.62
N LEU A 30 2.21 -3.81 10.23
CA LEU A 30 2.03 -2.35 10.20
C LEU A 30 1.90 -1.84 8.77
N GLY A 31 1.56 -2.73 7.85
CA GLY A 31 1.42 -2.37 6.44
C GLY A 31 -0.04 -2.28 6.02
N ILE A 32 -0.31 -2.77 4.82
CA ILE A 32 -1.63 -2.69 4.21
C ILE A 32 -2.10 -4.08 3.77
N THR A 33 -3.38 -4.17 3.42
CA THR A 33 -3.95 -5.40 2.88
C THR A 33 -3.90 -5.37 1.36
N LYS A 34 -4.20 -6.52 0.73
CA LYS A 34 -4.26 -6.59 -0.72
C LYS A 34 -5.32 -5.65 -1.28
N ALA A 35 -6.46 -5.56 -0.61
CA ALA A 35 -7.52 -4.65 -1.04
C ALA A 35 -7.08 -3.19 -0.97
N GLU A 36 -6.32 -2.86 0.07
CA GLU A 36 -5.79 -1.51 0.21
C GLU A 36 -4.74 -1.19 -0.84
N TYR A 37 -3.94 -2.18 -1.20
CA TYR A 37 -2.97 -2.00 -2.29
C TYR A 37 -3.69 -1.63 -3.58
N LYS A 38 -4.79 -2.33 -3.90
CA LYS A 38 -5.57 -2.02 -5.08
C LYS A 38 -6.16 -0.61 -5.01
N GLU A 39 -6.62 -0.23 -3.83
CA GLU A 39 -7.22 1.09 -3.65
C GLU A 39 -6.20 2.20 -3.84
N ILE A 40 -4.96 1.97 -3.42
CA ILE A 40 -3.90 2.97 -3.55
C ILE A 40 -3.40 3.05 -4.99
N THR A 41 -3.12 1.92 -5.62
CA THR A 41 -2.48 1.88 -6.93
C THR A 41 -3.45 1.77 -8.09
N GLY A 42 -4.67 1.31 -7.83
CA GLY A 42 -5.64 1.05 -8.89
C GLY A 42 -5.47 -0.31 -9.55
N GLU A 43 -4.48 -1.09 -9.11
CA GLU A 43 -4.21 -2.40 -9.68
C GLU A 43 -4.29 -3.47 -8.62
N ALA A 44 -4.86 -4.63 -8.99
CA ALA A 44 -4.96 -5.76 -8.06
C ALA A 44 -3.57 -6.26 -7.68
N TYR A 45 -3.41 -6.63 -6.42
CA TYR A 45 -2.15 -7.17 -5.95
C TYR A 45 -1.97 -8.59 -6.51
N THR A 46 -0.83 -8.82 -7.14
CA THR A 46 -0.46 -10.16 -7.62
C THR A 46 0.87 -10.52 -6.99
N ALA A 47 0.90 -11.71 -6.39
CA ALA A 47 2.09 -12.19 -5.70
C ALA A 47 3.23 -12.47 -6.68
#